data_d7fe64a4a935a26fdd719c54d31c0c8a
#
_entry.id   d7fe64a4a935a26fdd719c54d31c0c8a
#
_cell.length_a   1.000
_cell.length_b   1.000
_cell.length_c   1.000
_cell.angle_alpha   90.00
_cell.angle_beta   90.00
_cell.angle_gamma   90.00
#
_symmetry.space_group_name_H-M   'P 1'
#
loop_
_entity.id
_entity.type
_entity.pdbx_description
1 polymer ?
#
loop_
_entity_poly.entity_id
_entity_poly.type
_entity_poly.pdbx_seq_one_letter_code
_entity_poly.pdbx_strand_id
1 'polypeptide(L)'
;MIPSLLFDRSVVTIRHDEQVNALLEITAPAAPTAARAPLDIVTVIDRSGSMAGDPLRAVIAAVSDLLRIATPVDRIAVVTFDDSVEVVLPLASHDPHSAARAVRGITSRGSTNLSGGWLKAAEILTTSGRPEAVKRIVLLTDGHANKGITGQAQLSEMVRSDSNPEITSSFIGFANGYDEVLLTSLADAGRGNEYFCASADDAGPVFRAEFDGLATVVAQNVSVEITPTDAVAAMRVRNNYVVQDGADGRITAQIGDVYSEETRRLIVELSLRPLREAGPVDAATMTIRWTSVVGSFAMHSIDVPIVVTGGEADETRVATLDPRVVAQLALLDAADAEREARDLAGHGDIDEAVRRLRSCADRLRSLGLDDDAALLSASADEIDYSGFDPAMSKRLWTNSRMRGGKRQSTYDSRWDAQAAARRQTGSDPGAPGSRPSGAGSSDPGSSGPATPDASPGDSGGDTL
;
A
#
# COMPACT_ATOMS: atom_id res chain seq x y z
N MET A 1 -4.21 8.76 15.88
CA MET A 1 -2.97 8.14 15.36
C MET A 1 -2.06 7.80 16.54
N ILE A 2 -1.54 6.56 16.58
CA ILE A 2 -0.65 6.09 17.65
C ILE A 2 0.69 5.73 16.99
N PRO A 3 1.75 6.52 17.22
CA PRO A 3 3.08 6.20 16.72
C PRO A 3 3.79 5.21 17.64
N SER A 4 4.58 4.31 17.06
CA SER A 4 5.53 3.42 17.73
C SER A 4 6.84 3.45 16.95
N LEU A 5 7.97 3.59 17.65
CA LEU A 5 9.30 3.65 17.04
C LEU A 5 10.15 2.48 17.53
N LEU A 6 10.74 1.79 16.58
CA LEU A 6 11.61 0.63 16.79
C LEU A 6 12.92 0.81 16.05
N PHE A 7 13.97 0.18 16.54
CA PHE A 7 15.28 0.20 15.90
C PHE A 7 15.73 -1.21 15.57
N ASP A 8 16.46 -1.38 14.47
CA ASP A 8 17.07 -2.67 14.14
C ASP A 8 18.06 -3.10 15.22
N ARG A 9 18.73 -2.15 15.86
CA ARG A 9 19.65 -2.39 17.00
C ARG A 9 19.44 -1.34 18.09
N SER A 10 19.52 -1.75 19.34
CA SER A 10 19.32 -0.88 20.50
C SER A 10 20.54 -0.06 20.89
N VAL A 11 21.74 -0.50 20.52
CA VAL A 11 23.02 0.14 20.88
C VAL A 11 23.91 0.20 19.63
N VAL A 12 24.58 1.34 19.45
CA VAL A 12 25.56 1.59 18.39
C VAL A 12 26.95 1.81 18.98
N THR A 13 28.00 1.41 18.26
CA THR A 13 29.37 1.51 18.74
C THR A 13 29.86 2.96 18.74
N ILE A 14 30.37 3.46 19.86
CA ILE A 14 30.95 4.79 19.92
C ILE A 14 32.26 4.86 19.12
N ARG A 15 32.61 6.07 18.65
CA ARG A 15 33.85 6.36 17.89
C ARG A 15 33.96 5.68 16.53
N HIS A 16 32.86 5.11 16.05
CA HIS A 16 32.74 4.52 14.71
C HIS A 16 31.58 5.15 13.95
N ASP A 17 31.69 5.16 12.62
CA ASP A 17 30.53 5.42 11.75
C ASP A 17 29.62 4.22 11.84
N GLU A 18 28.36 4.48 12.17
CA GLU A 18 27.36 3.42 12.34
C GLU A 18 26.10 3.73 11.53
N GLN A 19 25.40 2.69 11.12
CA GLN A 19 24.13 2.79 10.44
C GLN A 19 23.04 2.15 11.30
N VAL A 20 21.93 2.86 11.48
CA VAL A 20 20.75 2.42 12.24
C VAL A 20 19.51 2.56 11.40
N ASN A 21 18.65 1.55 11.44
CA ASN A 21 17.35 1.61 10.81
C ASN A 21 16.27 1.85 11.88
N ALA A 22 15.55 2.95 11.73
CA ALA A 22 14.42 3.30 12.58
C ALA A 22 13.11 2.97 11.84
N LEU A 23 12.28 2.09 12.40
CA LEU A 23 10.94 1.75 11.93
C LEU A 23 9.92 2.54 12.73
N LEU A 24 9.24 3.47 12.06
CA LEU A 24 8.06 4.14 12.58
C LEU A 24 6.82 3.36 12.13
N GLU A 25 6.02 2.90 13.08
CA GLU A 25 4.68 2.37 12.85
C GLU A 25 3.66 3.43 13.28
N ILE A 26 2.70 3.75 12.41
CA ILE A 26 1.62 4.71 12.66
C ILE A 26 0.31 3.94 12.58
N THR A 27 -0.31 3.62 13.71
CA THR A 27 -1.58 2.90 13.76
C THR A 27 -2.74 3.87 13.87
N ALA A 28 -3.70 3.72 12.96
CA ALA A 28 -4.93 4.50 12.95
C ALA A 28 -5.96 3.95 13.96
N PRO A 29 -6.79 4.81 14.56
CA PRO A 29 -7.90 4.35 15.38
C PRO A 29 -8.98 3.68 14.51
N ALA A 30 -9.85 2.89 15.15
CA ALA A 30 -11.07 2.41 14.52
C ALA A 30 -11.97 3.59 14.13
N ALA A 31 -12.52 3.56 12.92
CA ALA A 31 -13.52 4.54 12.50
C ALA A 31 -14.80 4.37 13.35
N PRO A 32 -15.44 5.46 13.80
CA PRO A 32 -16.71 5.37 14.49
C PRO A 32 -17.77 4.76 13.56
N THR A 33 -18.48 3.75 14.02
CA THR A 33 -19.54 3.06 13.26
C THR A 33 -20.74 3.96 12.91
N ALA A 34 -20.91 5.07 13.62
CA ALA A 34 -22.13 5.90 13.53
C ALA A 34 -22.02 7.15 12.64
N ALA A 35 -20.83 7.60 12.26
CA ALA A 35 -20.68 8.85 11.51
C ALA A 35 -19.33 8.89 10.73
N ARG A 36 -19.27 8.25 9.56
CA ARG A 36 -18.18 8.52 8.62
C ARG A 36 -18.32 9.88 7.98
N ALA A 37 -17.22 10.47 7.55
CA ALA A 37 -17.26 11.67 6.74
C ALA A 37 -18.05 11.44 5.44
N PRO A 38 -18.83 12.41 4.96
CA PRO A 38 -19.46 12.35 3.65
C PRO A 38 -18.38 12.37 2.56
N LEU A 39 -18.69 11.77 1.42
CA LEU A 39 -17.78 11.70 0.27
C LEU A 39 -18.25 12.65 -0.83
N ASP A 40 -17.31 13.41 -1.40
CA ASP A 40 -17.47 14.16 -2.65
C ASP A 40 -16.50 13.55 -3.67
N ILE A 41 -17.04 12.72 -4.57
CA ILE A 41 -16.25 11.95 -5.54
C ILE A 41 -16.52 12.45 -6.95
N VAL A 42 -15.46 12.66 -7.71
CA VAL A 42 -15.55 12.86 -9.16
C VAL A 42 -14.89 11.68 -9.86
N THR A 43 -15.70 10.86 -10.51
CA THR A 43 -15.22 9.79 -11.39
C THR A 43 -14.96 10.36 -12.77
N VAL A 44 -13.74 10.21 -13.27
CA VAL A 44 -13.28 10.72 -14.57
C VAL A 44 -13.02 9.53 -15.49
N ILE A 45 -13.81 9.38 -16.51
CA ILE A 45 -13.82 8.22 -17.40
C ILE A 45 -13.22 8.59 -18.75
N ASP A 46 -12.14 7.91 -19.10
CA ASP A 46 -11.64 7.88 -20.46
C ASP A 46 -12.67 7.17 -21.36
N ARG A 47 -13.11 7.85 -22.41
CA ARG A 47 -13.96 7.26 -23.45
C ARG A 47 -13.30 7.32 -24.82
N SER A 48 -11.97 7.42 -24.86
CA SER A 48 -11.21 7.39 -26.11
C SER A 48 -11.44 6.11 -26.92
N GLY A 49 -10.99 6.10 -28.17
CA GLY A 49 -11.25 5.00 -29.07
C GLY A 49 -10.71 3.64 -28.58
N SER A 50 -9.62 3.61 -27.81
CA SER A 50 -9.04 2.41 -27.20
C SER A 50 -9.95 1.77 -26.16
N MET A 51 -10.71 2.58 -25.43
CA MET A 51 -11.70 2.10 -24.45
C MET A 51 -12.91 1.39 -25.06
N ALA A 52 -13.01 1.31 -26.40
CA ALA A 52 -14.17 0.69 -27.06
C ALA A 52 -14.35 -0.78 -26.67
N GLY A 53 -15.59 -1.18 -26.43
CA GLY A 53 -15.95 -2.57 -26.12
C GLY A 53 -15.95 -2.90 -24.64
N ASP A 54 -15.22 -3.97 -24.22
CA ASP A 54 -15.25 -4.50 -22.88
C ASP A 54 -14.71 -3.53 -21.81
N PRO A 55 -13.62 -2.78 -22.03
CA PRO A 55 -13.11 -1.85 -21.04
C PRO A 55 -14.15 -0.79 -20.64
N LEU A 56 -14.74 -0.09 -21.60
CA LEU A 56 -15.74 0.93 -21.31
C LEU A 56 -17.02 0.36 -20.69
N ARG A 57 -17.46 -0.84 -21.12
CA ARG A 57 -18.61 -1.51 -20.50
C ARG A 57 -18.36 -1.85 -19.04
N ALA A 58 -17.16 -2.34 -18.70
CA ALA A 58 -16.77 -2.67 -17.34
C ALA A 58 -16.72 -1.41 -16.44
N VAL A 59 -16.14 -0.33 -16.94
CA VAL A 59 -16.13 0.97 -16.23
C VAL A 59 -17.56 1.49 -15.99
N ILE A 60 -18.42 1.47 -17.00
CA ILE A 60 -19.83 1.87 -16.88
C ILE A 60 -20.56 1.02 -15.83
N ALA A 61 -20.33 -0.29 -15.81
CA ALA A 61 -20.91 -1.18 -14.81
C ALA A 61 -20.41 -0.82 -13.40
N ALA A 62 -19.09 -0.68 -13.23
CA ALA A 62 -18.47 -0.35 -11.95
C ALA A 62 -18.95 1.01 -11.39
N VAL A 63 -19.03 2.04 -12.23
CA VAL A 63 -19.58 3.36 -11.84
C VAL A 63 -21.07 3.28 -11.53
N SER A 64 -21.84 2.46 -12.27
CA SER A 64 -23.26 2.24 -11.97
C SER A 64 -23.44 1.53 -10.63
N ASP A 65 -22.54 0.63 -10.25
CA ASP A 65 -22.52 -0.03 -8.95
C ASP A 65 -22.15 0.95 -7.83
N LEU A 66 -21.15 1.79 -8.06
CA LEU A 66 -20.78 2.87 -7.16
C LEU A 66 -21.97 3.77 -6.84
N LEU A 67 -22.73 4.21 -7.86
CA LEU A 67 -23.90 5.03 -7.70
C LEU A 67 -25.03 4.34 -6.91
N ARG A 68 -25.09 3.00 -6.91
CA ARG A 68 -26.06 2.22 -6.13
C ARG A 68 -25.70 2.06 -4.67
N ILE A 69 -24.40 1.95 -4.35
CA ILE A 69 -23.91 1.77 -2.97
C ILE A 69 -23.68 3.09 -2.24
N ALA A 70 -23.60 4.19 -2.96
CA ALA A 70 -23.49 5.52 -2.38
C ALA A 70 -24.67 5.84 -1.46
N THR A 71 -24.39 6.45 -0.33
CA THR A 71 -25.41 6.84 0.65
C THR A 71 -25.98 8.23 0.31
N PRO A 72 -27.13 8.63 0.87
CA PRO A 72 -27.70 9.95 0.60
C PRO A 72 -26.82 11.14 1.02
N VAL A 73 -25.84 10.91 1.89
CA VAL A 73 -24.88 11.95 2.30
C VAL A 73 -23.69 12.06 1.34
N ASP A 74 -23.50 11.11 0.43
CA ASP A 74 -22.43 11.15 -0.56
C ASP A 74 -22.88 11.91 -1.81
N ARG A 75 -21.94 12.59 -2.47
CA ARG A 75 -22.16 13.23 -3.76
C ARG A 75 -21.15 12.70 -4.76
N ILE A 76 -21.63 12.34 -5.94
CA ILE A 76 -20.81 11.78 -7.01
C ILE A 76 -21.04 12.60 -8.27
N ALA A 77 -19.97 13.02 -8.91
CA ALA A 77 -19.98 13.52 -10.28
C ALA A 77 -19.39 12.49 -11.22
N VAL A 78 -19.85 12.49 -12.48
CA VAL A 78 -19.25 11.69 -13.55
C VAL A 78 -18.83 12.62 -14.66
N VAL A 79 -17.55 12.64 -14.95
CA VAL A 79 -16.93 13.39 -16.04
C VAL A 79 -16.39 12.39 -17.04
N THR A 80 -16.57 12.64 -18.32
CA THR A 80 -15.95 11.86 -19.40
C THR A 80 -15.00 12.74 -20.19
N PHE A 81 -13.93 12.12 -20.71
CA PHE A 81 -13.03 12.82 -21.61
C PHE A 81 -12.65 11.96 -22.83
N ASP A 82 -12.49 12.66 -23.93
CA ASP A 82 -11.95 12.21 -25.21
C ASP A 82 -11.14 13.38 -25.80
N ASP A 83 -11.47 13.86 -26.99
CA ASP A 83 -11.02 15.16 -27.54
C ASP A 83 -11.62 16.35 -26.77
N SER A 84 -12.72 16.12 -26.10
CA SER A 84 -13.50 17.08 -25.32
C SER A 84 -13.77 16.54 -23.92
N VAL A 85 -14.20 17.41 -23.02
CA VAL A 85 -14.56 17.05 -21.65
C VAL A 85 -16.03 17.33 -21.43
N GLU A 86 -16.76 16.38 -20.87
CA GLU A 86 -18.21 16.47 -20.65
C GLU A 86 -18.56 16.05 -19.22
N VAL A 87 -19.42 16.81 -18.56
CA VAL A 87 -20.00 16.45 -17.26
C VAL A 87 -21.29 15.68 -17.51
N VAL A 88 -21.25 14.37 -17.35
CA VAL A 88 -22.40 13.47 -17.53
C VAL A 88 -23.35 13.56 -16.34
N LEU A 89 -22.79 13.61 -15.13
CA LEU A 89 -23.52 13.83 -13.88
C LEU A 89 -22.82 14.93 -13.06
N PRO A 90 -23.55 15.98 -12.63
CA PRO A 90 -23.01 17.00 -11.74
C PRO A 90 -22.73 16.44 -10.35
N LEU A 91 -21.94 17.13 -9.53
CA LEU A 91 -21.65 16.71 -8.15
C LEU A 91 -22.89 16.87 -7.27
N ALA A 92 -23.61 15.77 -7.07
CA ALA A 92 -24.84 15.69 -6.29
C ALA A 92 -25.07 14.28 -5.72
N SER A 93 -26.00 14.16 -4.79
CA SER A 93 -26.63 12.88 -4.48
C SER A 93 -27.66 12.58 -5.58
N HIS A 94 -27.60 11.39 -6.14
CA HIS A 94 -28.39 11.01 -7.30
C HIS A 94 -29.38 9.89 -6.97
N ASP A 95 -30.51 9.88 -7.69
CA ASP A 95 -31.31 8.66 -7.80
C ASP A 95 -30.50 7.60 -8.59
N PRO A 96 -30.24 6.41 -8.00
CA PRO A 96 -29.37 5.44 -8.62
C PRO A 96 -29.83 4.97 -10.01
N HIS A 97 -31.12 4.88 -10.25
CA HIS A 97 -31.65 4.38 -11.53
C HIS A 97 -31.49 5.39 -12.67
N SER A 98 -31.78 6.67 -12.40
CA SER A 98 -31.61 7.74 -13.39
C SER A 98 -30.14 8.01 -13.68
N ALA A 99 -29.29 8.01 -12.66
CA ALA A 99 -27.85 8.17 -12.78
C ALA A 99 -27.20 7.02 -13.60
N ALA A 100 -27.53 5.78 -13.27
CA ALA A 100 -27.05 4.62 -14.03
C ALA A 100 -27.53 4.64 -15.51
N ARG A 101 -28.70 5.19 -15.79
CA ARG A 101 -29.19 5.37 -17.20
C ARG A 101 -28.31 6.39 -17.93
N ALA A 102 -27.99 7.52 -17.31
CA ALA A 102 -27.10 8.53 -17.90
C ALA A 102 -25.72 7.97 -18.21
N VAL A 103 -25.11 7.24 -17.25
CA VAL A 103 -23.78 6.62 -17.40
C VAL A 103 -23.78 5.56 -18.50
N ARG A 104 -24.84 4.76 -18.67
CA ARG A 104 -24.96 3.78 -19.76
C ARG A 104 -25.03 4.39 -21.15
N GLY A 105 -25.32 5.69 -21.24
CA GLY A 105 -25.32 6.44 -22.51
C GLY A 105 -23.92 6.83 -22.98
N ILE A 106 -22.87 6.60 -22.19
CA ILE A 106 -21.48 6.92 -22.56
C ILE A 106 -21.03 5.99 -23.68
N THR A 107 -20.48 6.56 -24.74
CA THR A 107 -19.94 5.83 -25.90
C THR A 107 -18.52 6.26 -26.18
N SER A 108 -17.70 5.32 -26.69
CA SER A 108 -16.29 5.58 -27.02
C SER A 108 -16.16 6.42 -28.30
N ARG A 109 -15.19 7.37 -28.28
CA ARG A 109 -14.81 8.20 -29.43
C ARG A 109 -13.54 9.01 -29.16
N GLY A 110 -12.90 9.49 -30.20
CA GLY A 110 -11.86 10.52 -30.12
C GLY A 110 -10.52 10.04 -29.55
N SER A 111 -9.75 11.01 -29.05
CA SER A 111 -8.40 10.87 -28.48
C SER A 111 -8.46 10.94 -26.94
N THR A 112 -7.26 10.97 -26.27
CA THR A 112 -7.12 10.89 -24.82
C THR A 112 -6.61 12.23 -24.24
N ASN A 113 -7.51 13.15 -23.85
CA ASN A 113 -7.17 14.39 -23.17
C ASN A 113 -7.26 14.22 -21.64
N LEU A 114 -6.34 13.45 -21.06
CA LEU A 114 -6.29 13.15 -19.64
C LEU A 114 -6.24 14.41 -18.79
N SER A 115 -5.38 15.38 -19.15
CA SER A 115 -5.23 16.64 -18.41
C SER A 115 -6.54 17.43 -18.34
N GLY A 116 -7.30 17.49 -19.45
CA GLY A 116 -8.61 18.17 -19.48
C GLY A 116 -9.61 17.50 -18.55
N GLY A 117 -9.66 16.15 -18.55
CA GLY A 117 -10.53 15.38 -17.66
C GLY A 117 -10.23 15.64 -16.18
N TRP A 118 -8.96 15.56 -15.81
CA TRP A 118 -8.53 15.79 -14.43
C TRP A 118 -8.78 17.24 -13.99
N LEU A 119 -8.42 18.23 -14.79
CA LEU A 119 -8.66 19.66 -14.48
C LEU A 119 -10.13 19.96 -14.25
N LYS A 120 -11.03 19.36 -15.04
CA LYS A 120 -12.48 19.53 -14.85
C LYS A 120 -12.96 18.93 -13.54
N ALA A 121 -12.43 17.78 -13.14
CA ALA A 121 -12.75 17.18 -11.87
C ALA A 121 -12.26 18.02 -10.68
N ALA A 122 -11.02 18.52 -10.77
CA ALA A 122 -10.45 19.41 -9.76
C ALA A 122 -11.26 20.73 -9.64
N GLU A 123 -11.68 21.34 -10.76
CA GLU A 123 -12.56 22.50 -10.79
C GLU A 123 -13.89 22.22 -10.04
N ILE A 124 -14.54 21.08 -10.31
CA ILE A 124 -15.81 20.69 -9.67
C ILE A 124 -15.62 20.57 -8.15
N LEU A 125 -14.57 19.89 -7.68
CA LEU A 125 -14.33 19.72 -6.24
C LEU A 125 -13.92 21.00 -5.56
N THR A 126 -13.16 21.87 -6.23
CA THR A 126 -12.75 23.17 -5.69
C THR A 126 -13.94 24.12 -5.56
N THR A 127 -14.82 24.16 -6.54
CA THR A 127 -15.92 25.13 -6.57
C THR A 127 -17.17 24.65 -5.84
N SER A 128 -17.43 23.33 -5.85
CA SER A 128 -18.68 22.72 -5.35
C SER A 128 -18.47 21.70 -4.24
N GLY A 129 -17.22 21.33 -3.91
CA GLY A 129 -16.90 20.40 -2.85
C GLY A 129 -17.20 20.96 -1.46
N ARG A 130 -17.68 20.11 -0.55
CA ARG A 130 -17.97 20.50 0.84
C ARG A 130 -16.71 20.51 1.69
N PRO A 131 -16.52 21.46 2.61
CA PRO A 131 -15.37 21.47 3.52
C PRO A 131 -15.31 20.23 4.42
N GLU A 132 -16.47 19.69 4.81
CA GLU A 132 -16.60 18.54 5.70
C GLU A 132 -16.62 17.18 4.97
N ALA A 133 -16.29 17.14 3.70
CA ALA A 133 -16.29 15.91 2.90
C ALA A 133 -14.87 15.48 2.52
N VAL A 134 -14.66 14.17 2.48
CA VAL A 134 -13.49 13.57 1.82
C VAL A 134 -13.63 13.79 0.32
N LYS A 135 -12.70 14.51 -0.30
CA LYS A 135 -12.72 14.89 -1.72
C LYS A 135 -11.80 13.97 -2.52
N ARG A 136 -12.35 13.25 -3.51
CA ARG A 136 -11.61 12.30 -4.31
C ARG A 136 -11.88 12.45 -5.80
N ILE A 137 -10.80 12.47 -6.58
CA ILE A 137 -10.84 12.22 -8.02
C ILE A 137 -10.45 10.76 -8.25
N VAL A 138 -11.26 10.03 -9.03
CA VAL A 138 -10.94 8.66 -9.47
C VAL A 138 -10.89 8.68 -10.98
N LEU A 139 -9.72 8.65 -11.58
CA LEU A 139 -9.51 8.72 -13.02
C LEU A 139 -9.19 7.35 -13.60
N LEU A 140 -9.88 6.99 -14.67
CA LEU A 140 -9.79 5.70 -15.34
C LEU A 140 -9.37 5.89 -16.79
N THR A 141 -8.35 5.17 -17.22
CA THR A 141 -7.83 5.20 -18.59
C THR A 141 -7.19 3.88 -18.98
N ASP A 142 -7.20 3.55 -20.27
CA ASP A 142 -6.48 2.41 -20.86
C ASP A 142 -5.33 2.85 -21.76
N GLY A 143 -5.15 4.17 -21.90
CA GLY A 143 -4.26 4.73 -22.91
C GLY A 143 -3.26 5.74 -22.37
N HIS A 144 -2.38 6.12 -23.32
CA HIS A 144 -1.45 7.21 -23.13
C HIS A 144 -2.12 8.56 -23.39
N ALA A 145 -1.82 9.56 -22.57
CA ALA A 145 -2.21 10.94 -22.84
C ALA A 145 -1.64 11.38 -24.19
N ASN A 146 -2.50 11.67 -25.16
CA ASN A 146 -2.09 12.06 -26.51
C ASN A 146 -2.66 13.42 -26.96
N LYS A 147 -3.42 14.08 -26.09
CA LYS A 147 -3.98 15.42 -26.29
C LYS A 147 -3.89 16.25 -25.01
N GLY A 148 -3.85 17.56 -25.15
CA GLY A 148 -3.67 18.48 -24.02
C GLY A 148 -2.22 18.44 -23.50
N ILE A 149 -2.05 18.43 -22.17
CA ILE A 149 -0.74 18.20 -21.54
C ILE A 149 -0.46 16.70 -21.60
N THR A 150 0.67 16.32 -22.19
CA THR A 150 1.07 14.90 -22.39
C THR A 150 2.39 14.54 -21.72
N GLY A 151 3.19 15.54 -21.32
CA GLY A 151 4.47 15.30 -20.66
C GLY A 151 4.27 14.87 -19.20
N GLN A 152 4.89 13.75 -18.81
CA GLN A 152 4.75 13.17 -17.46
C GLN A 152 5.05 14.20 -16.35
N ALA A 153 6.17 14.93 -16.43
CA ALA A 153 6.53 15.93 -15.42
C ALA A 153 5.50 17.05 -15.31
N GLN A 154 4.96 17.52 -16.44
CA GLN A 154 3.94 18.56 -16.45
C GLN A 154 2.60 18.06 -15.91
N LEU A 155 2.20 16.82 -16.24
CA LEU A 155 1.02 16.19 -15.70
C LEU A 155 1.13 15.98 -14.19
N SER A 156 2.28 15.49 -13.70
CA SER A 156 2.52 15.31 -12.28
C SER A 156 2.51 16.64 -11.51
N GLU A 157 3.06 17.71 -12.10
CA GLU A 157 3.01 19.04 -11.49
C GLU A 157 1.57 19.58 -11.44
N MET A 158 0.81 19.39 -12.50
CA MET A 158 -0.61 19.76 -12.54
C MET A 158 -1.41 19.05 -11.43
N VAL A 159 -1.18 17.74 -11.24
CA VAL A 159 -1.87 16.93 -10.24
C VAL A 159 -1.41 17.25 -8.82
N ARG A 160 -0.15 17.62 -8.62
CA ARG A 160 0.44 17.98 -7.32
C ARG A 160 -0.14 19.24 -6.70
N SER A 161 -0.94 20.01 -7.42
CA SER A 161 -1.43 21.32 -7.02
C SER A 161 -1.52 21.53 -5.49
N ASP A 162 -0.59 22.30 -4.94
CA ASP A 162 -0.58 22.67 -3.52
C ASP A 162 -1.77 23.61 -3.16
N SER A 163 -2.45 24.12 -4.18
CA SER A 163 -3.61 25.01 -4.02
C SER A 163 -4.83 24.30 -3.39
N ASN A 164 -4.91 22.97 -3.49
CA ASN A 164 -6.02 22.17 -2.96
C ASN A 164 -5.54 20.91 -2.28
N PRO A 165 -4.88 21.01 -1.12
CA PRO A 165 -4.32 19.85 -0.42
C PRO A 165 -5.38 18.85 0.05
N GLU A 166 -6.65 19.23 0.08
CA GLU A 166 -7.77 18.39 0.48
C GLU A 166 -8.27 17.44 -0.62
N ILE A 167 -7.89 17.70 -1.90
CA ILE A 167 -8.28 16.85 -3.03
C ILE A 167 -7.19 15.83 -3.26
N THR A 168 -7.56 14.55 -3.18
CA THR A 168 -6.66 13.45 -3.52
C THR A 168 -7.13 12.77 -4.82
N SER A 169 -6.20 12.20 -5.60
CA SER A 169 -6.46 11.65 -6.92
C SER A 169 -5.96 10.23 -7.03
N SER A 170 -6.86 9.26 -7.24
CA SER A 170 -6.53 7.88 -7.55
C SER A 170 -6.66 7.61 -9.04
N PHE A 171 -5.81 6.72 -9.55
CA PHE A 171 -5.73 6.39 -10.97
C PHE A 171 -5.90 4.90 -11.17
N ILE A 172 -6.72 4.52 -12.15
CA ILE A 172 -7.01 3.13 -12.50
C ILE A 172 -6.64 2.90 -13.95
N GLY A 173 -5.63 2.06 -14.17
CA GLY A 173 -5.18 1.68 -15.51
C GLY A 173 -5.84 0.38 -15.98
N PHE A 174 -6.33 0.37 -17.24
CA PHE A 174 -6.98 -0.78 -17.84
C PHE A 174 -6.09 -1.45 -18.90
N ALA A 175 -6.11 -2.80 -18.90
CA ALA A 175 -5.42 -3.65 -19.84
C ALA A 175 -3.89 -3.40 -19.89
N ASN A 176 -3.21 -3.99 -20.86
CA ASN A 176 -1.75 -3.88 -20.98
C ASN A 176 -1.27 -2.62 -21.74
N GLY A 177 -2.20 -1.76 -22.18
CA GLY A 177 -1.89 -0.61 -23.05
C GLY A 177 -1.56 0.69 -22.32
N TYR A 178 -1.87 0.84 -21.04
CA TYR A 178 -1.62 2.09 -20.32
C TYR A 178 -0.16 2.22 -19.86
N ASP A 179 0.25 3.47 -19.62
CA ASP A 179 1.58 3.82 -19.10
C ASP A 179 1.57 3.74 -17.56
N GLU A 180 2.07 2.62 -17.01
CA GLU A 180 2.13 2.40 -15.57
C GLU A 180 3.05 3.39 -14.85
N VAL A 181 4.12 3.84 -15.49
CA VAL A 181 5.05 4.81 -14.90
C VAL A 181 4.37 6.18 -14.79
N LEU A 182 3.63 6.57 -15.81
CA LEU A 182 2.83 7.80 -15.79
C LEU A 182 1.76 7.73 -14.70
N LEU A 183 0.90 6.70 -14.69
CA LEU A 183 -0.20 6.63 -13.71
C LEU A 183 0.31 6.55 -12.28
N THR A 184 1.43 5.83 -12.06
CA THR A 184 2.11 5.83 -10.75
C THR A 184 2.54 7.23 -10.35
N SER A 185 3.21 7.96 -11.24
CA SER A 185 3.68 9.31 -10.92
C SER A 185 2.53 10.29 -10.66
N LEU A 186 1.39 10.11 -11.33
CA LEU A 186 0.19 10.90 -11.10
C LEU A 186 -0.49 10.55 -9.77
N ALA A 187 -0.57 9.25 -9.42
CA ALA A 187 -1.11 8.81 -8.13
C ALA A 187 -0.26 9.31 -6.96
N ASP A 188 1.08 9.28 -7.12
CA ASP A 188 2.01 9.83 -6.15
C ASP A 188 1.86 11.34 -6.01
N ALA A 189 1.77 12.07 -7.11
CA ALA A 189 1.54 13.52 -7.11
C ALA A 189 0.19 13.88 -6.49
N GLY A 190 -0.86 13.08 -6.79
CA GLY A 190 -2.21 13.26 -6.30
C GLY A 190 -2.47 12.68 -4.90
N ARG A 191 -1.45 12.09 -4.25
CA ARG A 191 -1.54 11.51 -2.90
C ARG A 191 -2.61 10.42 -2.76
N GLY A 192 -3.02 9.82 -3.87
CA GLY A 192 -4.00 8.75 -3.93
C GLY A 192 -3.39 7.39 -4.25
N ASN A 193 -4.25 6.50 -4.70
CA ASN A 193 -3.88 5.13 -5.02
C ASN A 193 -3.75 4.93 -6.54
N GLU A 194 -2.93 3.95 -6.92
CA GLU A 194 -2.89 3.40 -8.26
C GLU A 194 -3.44 1.99 -8.24
N TYR A 195 -4.23 1.66 -9.25
CA TYR A 195 -4.77 0.32 -9.45
C TYR A 195 -4.56 -0.15 -10.88
N PHE A 196 -4.34 -1.44 -11.01
CA PHE A 196 -4.27 -2.14 -12.29
C PHE A 196 -5.46 -3.09 -12.46
N CYS A 197 -6.18 -2.95 -13.58
CA CYS A 197 -7.19 -3.89 -14.03
C CYS A 197 -6.62 -4.66 -15.23
N ALA A 198 -6.20 -5.90 -15.02
CA ALA A 198 -5.68 -6.76 -16.09
C ALA A 198 -6.78 -7.11 -17.11
N SER A 199 -8.02 -7.18 -16.63
CA SER A 199 -9.21 -7.50 -17.42
C SER A 199 -10.40 -6.60 -17.07
N ALA A 200 -11.43 -6.67 -17.90
CA ALA A 200 -12.70 -5.99 -17.64
C ALA A 200 -13.38 -6.45 -16.33
N ASP A 201 -13.18 -7.71 -15.94
CA ASP A 201 -13.77 -8.29 -14.73
C ASP A 201 -13.17 -7.72 -13.44
N ASP A 202 -11.95 -7.18 -13.49
CA ASP A 202 -11.26 -6.56 -12.35
C ASP A 202 -11.83 -5.18 -11.99
N ALA A 203 -12.50 -4.51 -12.91
CA ALA A 203 -12.99 -3.14 -12.72
C ALA A 203 -13.93 -3.01 -11.52
N GLY A 204 -14.92 -3.86 -11.42
CA GLY A 204 -15.88 -3.84 -10.31
C GLY A 204 -15.23 -4.02 -8.93
N PRO A 205 -14.43 -5.07 -8.71
CA PRO A 205 -13.65 -5.26 -7.49
C PRO A 205 -12.73 -4.08 -7.14
N VAL A 206 -11.99 -3.53 -8.10
CA VAL A 206 -11.07 -2.39 -7.88
C VAL A 206 -11.84 -1.14 -7.45
N PHE A 207 -12.93 -0.79 -8.16
CA PHE A 207 -13.78 0.34 -7.79
C PHE A 207 -14.39 0.20 -6.40
N ARG A 208 -14.87 -1.00 -6.09
CA ARG A 208 -15.40 -1.29 -4.75
C ARG A 208 -14.33 -1.13 -3.68
N ALA A 209 -13.13 -1.65 -3.93
CA ALA A 209 -12.02 -1.53 -2.99
C ALA A 209 -11.61 -0.07 -2.74
N GLU A 210 -11.60 0.77 -3.80
CA GLU A 210 -11.34 2.21 -3.63
C GLU A 210 -12.47 2.89 -2.84
N PHE A 211 -13.73 2.63 -3.18
CA PHE A 211 -14.88 3.25 -2.51
C PHE A 211 -15.02 2.82 -1.05
N ASP A 212 -14.92 1.51 -0.77
CA ASP A 212 -14.99 0.98 0.59
C ASP A 212 -13.83 1.52 1.43
N GLY A 213 -12.64 1.66 0.81
CA GLY A 213 -11.52 2.35 1.40
C GLY A 213 -11.88 3.78 1.80
N LEU A 214 -12.39 4.59 0.87
CA LEU A 214 -12.76 5.99 1.14
C LEU A 214 -13.77 6.12 2.28
N ALA A 215 -14.68 5.16 2.42
CA ALA A 215 -15.66 5.13 3.50
C ALA A 215 -15.02 4.87 4.87
N THR A 216 -13.78 4.40 4.93
CA THR A 216 -13.05 4.08 6.16
C THR A 216 -11.83 4.97 6.40
N VAL A 217 -11.63 6.02 5.61
CA VAL A 217 -10.55 6.99 5.85
C VAL A 217 -10.75 7.67 7.19
N VAL A 218 -9.72 7.70 8.01
CA VAL A 218 -9.71 8.37 9.32
C VAL A 218 -8.73 9.54 9.39
N ALA A 219 -7.72 9.54 8.52
CA ALA A 219 -6.76 10.62 8.40
C ALA A 219 -6.35 10.83 6.94
N GLN A 220 -6.27 12.07 6.52
CA GLN A 220 -5.81 12.46 5.19
C GLN A 220 -4.50 13.22 5.25
N ASN A 221 -3.75 13.18 4.14
CA ASN A 221 -2.50 13.94 3.97
C ASN A 221 -1.48 13.65 5.07
N VAL A 222 -1.38 12.38 5.51
CA VAL A 222 -0.39 12.00 6.50
C VAL A 222 1.01 12.19 5.90
N SER A 223 1.84 12.95 6.59
CA SER A 223 3.24 13.19 6.24
C SER A 223 4.13 13.04 7.46
N VAL A 224 5.37 12.65 7.24
CA VAL A 224 6.41 12.55 8.28
C VAL A 224 7.59 13.39 7.85
N GLU A 225 7.81 14.49 8.54
CA GLU A 225 9.01 15.30 8.42
C GLU A 225 10.07 14.80 9.39
N ILE A 226 11.28 14.57 8.92
CA ILE A 226 12.39 14.08 9.72
C ILE A 226 13.46 15.16 9.73
N THR A 227 13.74 15.68 10.94
CA THR A 227 14.72 16.73 11.18
C THR A 227 15.92 16.12 11.89
N PRO A 228 17.10 16.00 11.22
CA PRO A 228 18.29 15.44 11.82
C PRO A 228 18.95 16.41 12.80
N THR A 229 19.70 15.87 13.76
CA THR A 229 20.68 16.61 14.56
C THR A 229 22.08 16.51 13.94
N ASP A 230 23.06 17.14 14.57
CA ASP A 230 24.46 17.04 14.17
C ASP A 230 25.04 15.63 14.30
N ALA A 231 24.39 14.73 15.04
CA ALA A 231 24.80 13.33 15.17
C ALA A 231 24.59 12.53 13.88
N VAL A 232 23.73 12.97 12.96
CA VAL A 232 23.43 12.33 11.70
C VAL A 232 24.27 12.90 10.56
N ALA A 233 24.99 12.04 9.86
CA ALA A 233 25.75 12.40 8.66
C ALA A 233 24.88 12.40 7.39
N ALA A 234 24.00 11.39 7.28
CA ALA A 234 23.05 11.22 6.17
C ALA A 234 21.83 10.44 6.64
N MET A 235 20.72 10.62 5.96
CA MET A 235 19.52 9.80 6.18
C MET A 235 18.78 9.52 4.88
N ARG A 236 18.05 8.40 4.85
CA ARG A 236 17.29 7.95 3.69
C ARG A 236 16.02 7.22 4.11
N VAL A 237 14.92 7.54 3.47
CA VAL A 237 13.69 6.74 3.54
C VAL A 237 13.85 5.51 2.65
N ARG A 238 13.57 4.32 3.20
CA ARG A 238 13.69 3.04 2.47
C ARG A 238 12.42 2.69 1.70
N ASN A 239 11.28 3.21 2.16
CA ASN A 239 9.98 2.97 1.53
C ASN A 239 9.83 3.72 0.20
N ASN A 240 8.90 3.27 -0.64
CA ASN A 240 8.54 3.89 -1.92
C ASN A 240 7.58 5.09 -1.73
N TYR A 241 7.66 5.81 -0.63
CA TYR A 241 6.93 7.06 -0.47
C TYR A 241 7.56 8.17 -1.29
N VAL A 242 6.77 9.16 -1.66
CA VAL A 242 7.30 10.41 -2.22
C VAL A 242 8.06 11.13 -1.13
N VAL A 243 9.34 11.38 -1.35
CA VAL A 243 10.21 12.09 -0.42
C VAL A 243 10.59 13.44 -1.02
N GLN A 244 10.51 14.47 -0.19
CA GLN A 244 10.92 15.81 -0.54
C GLN A 244 12.09 16.21 0.36
N ASP A 245 13.18 16.64 -0.27
CA ASP A 245 14.33 17.18 0.45
C ASP A 245 14.04 18.64 0.84
N GLY A 246 14.25 18.93 2.11
CA GLY A 246 14.12 20.27 2.68
C GLY A 246 15.47 20.93 2.95
N ALA A 247 15.44 22.16 3.41
CA ALA A 247 16.63 22.85 3.89
C ALA A 247 17.20 22.14 5.14
N ASP A 248 18.49 22.33 5.40
CA ASP A 248 19.18 21.81 6.59
C ASP A 248 19.12 20.27 6.73
N GLY A 249 19.09 19.56 5.60
CA GLY A 249 19.09 18.10 5.57
C GLY A 249 17.77 17.46 6.03
N ARG A 250 16.71 18.24 6.23
CA ARG A 250 15.37 17.68 6.50
C ARG A 250 14.84 16.93 5.30
N ILE A 251 14.06 15.88 5.57
CA ILE A 251 13.31 15.14 4.55
C ILE A 251 11.85 14.99 4.99
N THR A 252 10.94 15.04 4.03
CA THR A 252 9.50 14.81 4.28
C THR A 252 9.00 13.67 3.43
N ALA A 253 8.52 12.60 4.08
CA ALA A 253 7.88 11.47 3.42
C ALA A 253 6.35 11.68 3.39
N GLN A 254 5.74 11.56 2.19
CA GLN A 254 4.30 11.65 2.00
C GLN A 254 3.68 10.27 2.10
N ILE A 255 3.00 9.99 3.21
CA ILE A 255 2.36 8.70 3.49
C ILE A 255 1.00 8.59 2.75
N GLY A 256 0.26 9.71 2.64
CA GLY A 256 -1.05 9.76 2.02
C GLY A 256 -2.20 9.56 3.01
N ASP A 257 -3.31 9.01 2.53
CA ASP A 257 -4.48 8.73 3.38
C ASP A 257 -4.28 7.45 4.19
N VAL A 258 -4.83 7.44 5.40
CA VAL A 258 -4.78 6.28 6.31
C VAL A 258 -6.19 5.90 6.73
N TYR A 259 -6.44 4.60 6.70
CA TYR A 259 -7.75 4.00 6.88
C TYR A 259 -7.94 3.48 8.31
N SER A 260 -9.20 3.19 8.67
CA SER A 260 -9.57 2.61 9.96
C SER A 260 -8.72 1.39 10.30
N GLU A 261 -8.11 1.38 11.49
CA GLU A 261 -7.29 0.30 12.04
C GLU A 261 -6.03 -0.05 11.21
N GLU A 262 -5.72 0.74 10.18
CA GLU A 262 -4.54 0.54 9.36
C GLU A 262 -3.27 0.96 10.09
N THR A 263 -2.19 0.19 9.91
CA THR A 263 -0.85 0.54 10.36
C THR A 263 0.03 0.87 9.16
N ARG A 264 0.53 2.10 9.09
CA ARG A 264 1.53 2.54 8.13
C ARG A 264 2.92 2.42 8.69
N ARG A 265 3.85 1.94 7.88
CA ARG A 265 5.25 1.71 8.26
C ARG A 265 6.18 2.58 7.43
N LEU A 266 7.12 3.22 8.11
CA LEU A 266 8.16 4.03 7.50
C LEU A 266 9.50 3.60 8.08
N ILE A 267 10.44 3.16 7.25
CA ILE A 267 11.82 2.93 7.66
C ILE A 267 12.69 4.08 7.20
N VAL A 268 13.41 4.62 8.17
CA VAL A 268 14.46 5.62 7.94
C VAL A 268 15.80 5.01 8.30
N GLU A 269 16.69 4.98 7.35
CA GLU A 269 18.09 4.62 7.51
C GLU A 269 18.87 5.86 7.90
N LEU A 270 19.55 5.81 9.03
CA LEU A 270 20.36 6.88 9.58
C LEU A 270 21.84 6.48 9.57
N SER A 271 22.67 7.24 8.87
CA SER A 271 24.12 7.15 8.98
C SER A 271 24.58 8.09 10.08
N LEU A 272 25.08 7.54 11.17
CA LEU A 272 25.53 8.30 12.34
C LEU A 272 27.00 8.68 12.21
N ARG A 273 27.32 9.90 12.59
CA ARG A 273 28.72 10.28 12.83
C ARG A 273 29.24 9.57 14.09
N PRO A 274 30.55 9.38 14.23
CA PRO A 274 31.12 8.76 15.41
C PRO A 274 30.68 9.46 16.71
N LEU A 275 29.88 8.75 17.51
CA LEU A 275 29.46 9.24 18.83
C LEU A 275 30.67 9.32 19.76
N ARG A 276 30.78 10.38 20.54
CA ARG A 276 31.98 10.62 21.39
C ARG A 276 31.93 9.85 22.69
N GLU A 277 30.74 9.66 23.25
CA GLU A 277 30.51 9.13 24.59
C GLU A 277 29.36 8.11 24.57
N ALA A 278 29.41 7.18 25.51
CA ALA A 278 28.34 6.22 25.74
C ALA A 278 27.11 6.91 26.36
N GLY A 279 25.93 6.42 26.03
CA GLY A 279 24.64 6.92 26.52
C GLY A 279 23.68 7.34 25.43
N PRO A 280 22.50 7.88 25.80
CA PRO A 280 21.49 8.31 24.84
C PRO A 280 21.92 9.58 24.09
N VAL A 281 21.69 9.58 22.78
CA VAL A 281 21.96 10.69 21.88
C VAL A 281 20.73 10.93 21.00
N ASP A 282 20.27 12.16 20.98
CA ASP A 282 19.21 12.60 20.07
C ASP A 282 19.78 12.62 18.64
N ALA A 283 19.29 11.71 17.79
CA ALA A 283 19.71 11.62 16.39
C ALA A 283 18.83 12.48 15.47
N ALA A 284 17.51 12.44 15.65
CA ALA A 284 16.57 13.20 14.84
C ALA A 284 15.22 13.35 15.57
N THR A 285 14.32 14.13 14.99
CA THR A 285 12.92 14.20 15.38
C THR A 285 12.04 13.90 14.17
N MET A 286 11.07 13.01 14.30
CA MET A 286 10.02 12.78 13.33
C MET A 286 8.78 13.56 13.72
N THR A 287 8.34 14.49 12.89
CA THR A 287 7.08 15.22 13.08
C THR A 287 6.02 14.63 12.15
N ILE A 288 5.04 13.94 12.71
CA ILE A 288 3.92 13.34 11.98
C ILE A 288 2.80 14.36 11.91
N ARG A 289 2.34 14.72 10.69
CA ARG A 289 1.23 15.65 10.48
C ARG A 289 0.11 14.96 9.70
N TRP A 290 -1.14 15.25 10.04
CA TRP A 290 -2.31 14.73 9.33
C TRP A 290 -3.54 15.61 9.54
N THR A 291 -4.52 15.48 8.65
CA THR A 291 -5.86 16.02 8.83
C THR A 291 -6.79 14.89 9.27
N SER A 292 -7.37 14.97 10.46
CA SER A 292 -8.43 14.04 10.88
C SER A 292 -9.69 14.31 10.08
N VAL A 293 -10.36 13.24 9.63
CA VAL A 293 -11.68 13.31 8.97
C VAL A 293 -12.78 12.69 9.83
N VAL A 294 -12.44 12.30 11.07
CA VAL A 294 -13.37 11.73 12.04
C VAL A 294 -13.77 12.81 13.03
N GLY A 295 -15.05 13.08 13.16
CA GLY A 295 -15.61 14.11 14.04
C GLY A 295 -15.53 15.50 13.40
N SER A 296 -14.42 16.17 13.52
CA SER A 296 -14.16 17.47 12.86
C SER A 296 -12.91 17.39 12.01
N PHE A 297 -12.95 18.05 10.83
CA PHE A 297 -11.74 18.22 10.02
C PHE A 297 -10.77 19.13 10.77
N ALA A 298 -9.70 18.56 11.32
CA ALA A 298 -8.71 19.26 12.10
C ALA A 298 -7.30 18.75 11.77
N MET A 299 -6.36 19.69 11.69
CA MET A 299 -4.95 19.36 11.56
C MET A 299 -4.36 18.95 12.90
N HIS A 300 -3.58 17.90 12.89
CA HIS A 300 -2.89 17.36 14.06
C HIS A 300 -1.39 17.21 13.78
N SER A 301 -0.59 17.25 14.84
CA SER A 301 0.84 17.00 14.78
C SER A 301 1.30 16.26 16.03
N ILE A 302 2.24 15.32 15.87
CA ILE A 302 2.92 14.62 16.96
C ILE A 302 4.40 14.56 16.64
N ASP A 303 5.25 14.90 17.61
CA ASP A 303 6.69 14.74 17.51
C ASP A 303 7.13 13.43 18.18
N VAL A 304 7.96 12.66 17.48
CA VAL A 304 8.54 11.40 17.93
C VAL A 304 10.07 11.55 17.86
N PRO A 305 10.76 11.61 19.00
CA PRO A 305 12.22 11.71 19.02
C PRO A 305 12.86 10.36 18.61
N ILE A 306 13.91 10.44 17.82
CA ILE A 306 14.80 9.32 17.48
C ILE A 306 16.02 9.43 18.40
N VAL A 307 16.04 8.59 19.43
CA VAL A 307 17.13 8.53 20.40
C VAL A 307 17.88 7.22 20.21
N VAL A 308 19.19 7.31 19.89
CA VAL A 308 20.07 6.15 19.78
C VAL A 308 20.95 6.07 21.02
N THR A 309 21.37 4.87 21.42
CA THR A 309 22.26 4.68 22.57
C THR A 309 23.66 4.33 22.09
N GLY A 310 24.65 5.17 22.40
CA GLY A 310 26.05 4.82 22.22
C GLY A 310 26.54 3.85 23.28
N GLY A 311 27.30 2.83 22.89
CA GLY A 311 27.89 1.85 23.79
C GLY A 311 29.29 1.40 23.33
N GLU A 312 30.01 0.71 24.19
CA GLU A 312 31.30 0.09 23.82
C GLU A 312 31.11 -1.14 22.93
N ALA A 313 32.16 -1.55 22.22
CA ALA A 313 32.08 -2.61 21.22
C ALA A 313 31.57 -3.96 21.76
N ASP A 314 31.78 -4.25 23.04
CA ASP A 314 31.33 -5.49 23.66
C ASP A 314 29.80 -5.47 23.92
N GLU A 315 29.22 -4.30 24.22
CA GLU A 315 27.79 -4.12 24.41
C GLU A 315 27.02 -4.23 23.08
N THR A 316 27.58 -3.66 22.02
CA THR A 316 26.98 -3.76 20.66
C THR A 316 27.03 -5.16 20.09
N ARG A 317 28.03 -5.96 20.43
CA ARG A 317 28.15 -7.36 19.97
C ARG A 317 27.08 -8.27 20.57
N VAL A 318 26.51 -7.93 21.73
CA VAL A 318 25.47 -8.69 22.44
C VAL A 318 24.07 -8.18 22.09
N ALA A 319 23.96 -6.97 21.50
CA ALA A 319 22.68 -6.39 21.13
C ALA A 319 22.00 -7.25 20.04
N THR A 320 20.80 -7.71 20.35
CA THR A 320 19.96 -8.46 19.38
C THR A 320 19.24 -7.50 18.44
N LEU A 321 19.16 -7.90 17.17
CA LEU A 321 18.37 -7.17 16.19
C LEU A 321 16.88 -7.35 16.46
N ASP A 322 16.08 -6.28 16.38
CA ASP A 322 14.60 -6.40 16.46
C ASP A 322 14.08 -7.13 15.22
N PRO A 323 13.44 -8.32 15.40
CA PRO A 323 13.00 -9.14 14.27
C PRO A 323 11.94 -8.45 13.41
N ARG A 324 11.16 -7.49 13.95
CA ARG A 324 10.15 -6.74 13.19
C ARG A 324 10.81 -5.78 12.20
N VAL A 325 11.87 -5.09 12.65
CA VAL A 325 12.62 -4.18 11.78
C VAL A 325 13.36 -4.97 10.71
N VAL A 326 13.98 -6.10 11.08
CA VAL A 326 14.67 -7.00 10.12
C VAL A 326 13.69 -7.54 9.08
N ALA A 327 12.50 -7.99 9.49
CA ALA A 327 11.47 -8.48 8.59
C ALA A 327 10.99 -7.37 7.64
N GLN A 328 10.74 -6.17 8.15
CA GLN A 328 10.30 -5.05 7.31
C GLN A 328 11.38 -4.61 6.31
N LEU A 329 12.66 -4.59 6.71
CA LEU A 329 13.77 -4.35 5.80
C LEU A 329 13.83 -5.39 4.69
N ALA A 330 13.66 -6.68 5.03
CA ALA A 330 13.67 -7.76 4.04
C ALA A 330 12.51 -7.63 3.03
N LEU A 331 11.34 -7.16 3.46
CA LEU A 331 10.22 -6.88 2.55
C LEU A 331 10.52 -5.69 1.62
N LEU A 332 11.21 -4.66 2.11
CA LEU A 332 11.65 -3.54 1.26
C LEU A 332 12.75 -3.98 0.28
N ASP A 333 13.70 -4.84 0.73
CA ASP A 333 14.70 -5.44 -0.16
C ASP A 333 14.02 -6.30 -1.26
N ALA A 334 12.90 -6.96 -0.95
CA ALA A 334 12.11 -7.69 -1.93
C ALA A 334 11.45 -6.75 -2.95
N ALA A 335 10.93 -5.61 -2.51
CA ALA A 335 10.42 -4.59 -3.40
C ALA A 335 11.50 -4.04 -4.35
N ASP A 336 12.72 -3.84 -3.84
CA ASP A 336 13.87 -3.42 -4.63
C ASP A 336 14.25 -4.51 -5.64
N ALA A 337 14.29 -5.79 -5.21
CA ALA A 337 14.60 -6.92 -6.08
C ALA A 337 13.59 -7.08 -7.23
N GLU A 338 12.30 -6.85 -7.00
CA GLU A 338 11.28 -6.87 -8.06
C GLU A 338 11.49 -5.76 -9.10
N ARG A 339 11.86 -4.54 -8.66
CA ARG A 339 12.18 -3.44 -9.58
C ARG A 339 13.43 -3.73 -10.40
N GLU A 340 14.50 -4.15 -9.74
CA GLU A 340 15.75 -4.52 -10.41
C GLU A 340 15.54 -5.67 -11.40
N ALA A 341 14.79 -6.72 -11.01
CA ALA A 341 14.49 -7.85 -11.90
C ALA A 341 13.67 -7.41 -13.12
N ARG A 342 12.71 -6.51 -12.95
CA ARG A 342 11.94 -5.92 -14.05
C ARG A 342 12.85 -5.21 -15.04
N ASP A 343 13.77 -4.38 -14.53
CA ASP A 343 14.67 -3.60 -15.37
C ASP A 343 15.68 -4.52 -16.09
N LEU A 344 16.27 -5.49 -15.39
CA LEU A 344 17.17 -6.50 -15.95
C LEU A 344 16.48 -7.31 -17.06
N ALA A 345 15.32 -7.87 -16.76
CA ALA A 345 14.56 -8.67 -17.73
C ALA A 345 14.10 -7.84 -18.93
N GLY A 346 13.75 -6.56 -18.71
CA GLY A 346 13.43 -5.61 -19.78
C GLY A 346 14.61 -5.33 -20.73
N HIS A 347 15.85 -5.47 -20.27
CA HIS A 347 17.08 -5.37 -21.07
C HIS A 347 17.55 -6.72 -21.64
N GLY A 348 16.85 -7.83 -21.32
CA GLY A 348 17.18 -9.17 -21.79
C GLY A 348 18.06 -9.98 -20.85
N ASP A 349 18.43 -9.44 -19.69
CA ASP A 349 19.27 -10.12 -18.66
C ASP A 349 18.43 -11.04 -17.78
N ILE A 350 17.75 -12.01 -18.40
CA ILE A 350 16.79 -12.92 -17.74
C ILE A 350 17.42 -13.70 -16.60
N ASP A 351 18.60 -14.28 -16.83
CA ASP A 351 19.28 -15.10 -15.82
C ASP A 351 19.61 -14.31 -14.55
N GLU A 352 20.02 -13.03 -14.69
CA GLU A 352 20.32 -12.18 -13.53
C GLU A 352 19.04 -11.78 -12.80
N ALA A 353 17.98 -11.43 -13.53
CA ALA A 353 16.68 -11.12 -12.96
C ALA A 353 16.15 -12.29 -12.09
N VAL A 354 16.20 -13.51 -12.62
CA VAL A 354 15.79 -14.74 -11.91
C VAL A 354 16.67 -15.00 -10.68
N ARG A 355 17.98 -14.85 -10.81
CA ARG A 355 18.90 -15.01 -9.65
C ARG A 355 18.59 -14.00 -8.55
N ARG A 356 18.32 -12.75 -8.91
CA ARG A 356 18.01 -11.68 -7.94
C ARG A 356 16.76 -11.99 -7.14
N LEU A 357 15.68 -12.40 -7.81
CA LEU A 357 14.43 -12.79 -7.15
C LEU A 357 14.59 -14.02 -6.26
N ARG A 358 15.27 -15.07 -6.74
CA ARG A 358 15.48 -16.30 -5.98
C ARG A 358 16.35 -16.06 -4.72
N SER A 359 17.42 -15.28 -4.85
CA SER A 359 18.27 -14.91 -3.70
C SER A 359 17.49 -14.16 -2.64
N CYS A 360 16.64 -13.23 -3.03
CA CYS A 360 15.78 -12.51 -2.11
C CYS A 360 14.72 -13.41 -1.47
N ALA A 361 14.11 -14.33 -2.23
CA ALA A 361 13.17 -15.32 -1.72
C ALA A 361 13.80 -16.22 -0.65
N ASP A 362 15.05 -16.66 -0.86
CA ASP A 362 15.77 -17.48 0.13
C ASP A 362 16.02 -16.70 1.44
N ARG A 363 16.34 -15.43 1.34
CA ARG A 363 16.47 -14.55 2.52
C ARG A 363 15.14 -14.42 3.27
N LEU A 364 14.02 -14.18 2.57
CA LEU A 364 12.69 -14.12 3.19
C LEU A 364 12.34 -15.43 3.92
N ARG A 365 12.62 -16.61 3.32
CA ARG A 365 12.41 -17.91 3.97
C ARG A 365 13.25 -18.03 5.25
N SER A 366 14.50 -17.59 5.23
CA SER A 366 15.35 -17.64 6.41
C SER A 366 14.82 -16.81 7.59
N LEU A 367 13.96 -15.84 7.30
CA LEU A 367 13.28 -14.99 8.28
C LEU A 367 11.86 -15.47 8.61
N GLY A 368 11.41 -16.59 8.05
CA GLY A 368 10.06 -17.13 8.25
C GLY A 368 8.96 -16.38 7.50
N LEU A 369 9.31 -15.63 6.45
CA LEU A 369 8.40 -14.90 5.57
C LEU A 369 8.06 -15.75 4.34
N ASP A 370 7.49 -16.93 4.59
CA ASP A 370 7.32 -17.99 3.59
C ASP A 370 6.36 -17.61 2.47
N ASP A 371 5.26 -16.90 2.78
CA ASP A 371 4.27 -16.45 1.79
C ASP A 371 4.89 -15.47 0.79
N ASP A 372 5.67 -14.51 1.29
CA ASP A 372 6.38 -13.53 0.46
C ASP A 372 7.48 -14.18 -0.38
N ALA A 373 8.20 -15.12 0.22
CA ALA A 373 9.22 -15.89 -0.47
C ALA A 373 8.60 -16.74 -1.61
N ALA A 374 7.42 -17.33 -1.39
CA ALA A 374 6.71 -18.08 -2.40
C ALA A 374 6.29 -17.22 -3.60
N LEU A 375 5.79 -15.99 -3.33
CA LEU A 375 5.42 -15.05 -4.39
C LEU A 375 6.62 -14.64 -5.25
N LEU A 376 7.78 -14.33 -4.63
CA LEU A 376 8.99 -14.00 -5.38
C LEU A 376 9.49 -15.19 -6.19
N SER A 377 9.47 -16.40 -5.60
CA SER A 377 9.88 -17.63 -6.30
C SER A 377 8.98 -17.91 -7.51
N ALA A 378 7.66 -17.75 -7.36
CA ALA A 378 6.71 -17.92 -8.46
C ALA A 378 6.97 -16.91 -9.59
N SER A 379 7.27 -15.66 -9.26
CA SER A 379 7.65 -14.65 -10.26
C SER A 379 8.96 -15.01 -10.98
N ALA A 380 9.96 -15.52 -10.24
CA ALA A 380 11.23 -15.97 -10.82
C ALA A 380 11.03 -17.17 -11.76
N ASP A 381 10.23 -18.16 -11.35
CA ASP A 381 9.96 -19.37 -12.13
C ASP A 381 9.15 -19.05 -13.41
N GLU A 382 8.22 -18.11 -13.33
CA GLU A 382 7.45 -17.67 -14.50
C GLU A 382 8.33 -16.93 -15.53
N ILE A 383 9.24 -16.06 -15.08
CA ILE A 383 10.21 -15.38 -15.94
C ILE A 383 11.14 -16.41 -16.60
N ASP A 384 11.63 -17.38 -15.83
CA ASP A 384 12.55 -18.42 -16.30
C ASP A 384 11.89 -19.34 -17.34
N TYR A 385 10.63 -19.72 -17.13
CA TYR A 385 9.90 -20.69 -17.97
C TYR A 385 9.18 -20.03 -19.16
N SER A 386 8.50 -18.90 -18.94
CA SER A 386 7.61 -18.27 -19.92
C SER A 386 8.24 -17.05 -20.59
N GLY A 387 9.36 -16.58 -20.03
CA GLY A 387 9.98 -15.33 -20.46
C GLY A 387 9.35 -14.09 -19.81
N PHE A 388 9.85 -12.92 -20.19
CA PHE A 388 9.43 -11.64 -19.66
C PHE A 388 8.52 -10.91 -20.67
N ASP A 389 7.28 -10.67 -20.28
CA ASP A 389 6.28 -9.99 -21.09
C ASP A 389 5.74 -8.71 -20.39
N PRO A 390 4.95 -7.87 -21.08
CA PRO A 390 4.38 -6.67 -20.48
C PRO A 390 3.50 -6.92 -19.24
N ALA A 391 2.80 -8.05 -19.16
CA ALA A 391 1.96 -8.37 -18.02
C ALA A 391 2.81 -8.70 -16.78
N MET A 392 3.91 -9.45 -16.98
CA MET A 392 4.90 -9.71 -15.94
C MET A 392 5.56 -8.42 -15.44
N SER A 393 5.95 -7.53 -16.37
CA SER A 393 6.51 -6.22 -16.03
C SER A 393 5.59 -5.43 -15.09
N LYS A 394 4.30 -5.35 -15.42
CA LYS A 394 3.30 -4.64 -14.60
C LYS A 394 3.07 -5.32 -13.25
N ARG A 395 3.08 -6.65 -13.21
CA ARG A 395 2.93 -7.41 -11.96
C ARG A 395 4.09 -7.16 -10.99
N LEU A 396 5.34 -7.24 -11.46
CA LEU A 396 6.52 -6.91 -10.65
C LEU A 396 6.47 -5.46 -10.15
N TRP A 397 6.07 -4.54 -11.01
CA TRP A 397 5.91 -3.13 -10.65
C TRP A 397 4.88 -2.96 -9.52
N THR A 398 3.68 -3.50 -9.70
CA THR A 398 2.60 -3.41 -8.71
C THR A 398 2.99 -4.05 -7.37
N ASN A 399 3.58 -5.25 -7.39
CA ASN A 399 4.04 -5.95 -6.19
C ASN A 399 5.10 -5.14 -5.43
N SER A 400 6.09 -4.60 -6.15
CA SER A 400 7.14 -3.77 -5.53
C SER A 400 6.58 -2.53 -4.85
N ARG A 401 5.55 -1.91 -5.45
CA ARG A 401 4.89 -0.74 -4.87
C ARG A 401 4.07 -1.08 -3.63
N MET A 402 3.35 -2.18 -3.65
CA MET A 402 2.59 -2.65 -2.47
C MET A 402 3.53 -2.95 -1.30
N ARG A 403 4.64 -3.68 -1.53
CA ARG A 403 5.64 -3.94 -0.48
C ARG A 403 6.35 -2.67 0.00
N GLY A 404 6.55 -1.71 -0.89
CA GLY A 404 7.21 -0.45 -0.59
C GLY A 404 6.41 0.54 0.26
N GLY A 405 5.15 0.25 0.62
CA GLY A 405 4.34 1.06 1.55
C GLY A 405 3.13 1.76 0.94
N LYS A 406 2.85 1.61 -0.37
CA LYS A 406 1.57 2.05 -0.94
C LYS A 406 0.48 1.04 -0.59
N ARG A 407 -0.70 1.47 -0.23
CA ARG A 407 -1.88 0.75 0.29
C ARG A 407 -1.77 -0.79 0.32
N GLN A 408 -1.51 -1.33 1.51
CA GLN A 408 -1.31 -2.77 1.75
C GLN A 408 -2.57 -3.44 2.34
N SER A 409 -3.78 -3.01 2.01
CA SER A 409 -5.01 -3.47 2.67
C SER A 409 -5.21 -5.00 2.69
N THR A 410 -4.56 -5.73 1.78
CA THR A 410 -4.56 -7.20 1.75
C THR A 410 -3.29 -7.82 2.36
N TYR A 411 -2.18 -7.10 2.36
CA TYR A 411 -0.88 -7.59 2.82
C TYR A 411 -0.72 -7.43 4.33
N ASP A 412 -1.04 -6.25 4.87
CA ASP A 412 -0.97 -5.99 6.31
C ASP A 412 -1.97 -6.83 7.09
N SER A 413 -3.18 -7.06 6.55
CA SER A 413 -4.18 -7.93 7.21
C SER A 413 -3.74 -9.39 7.33
N ARG A 414 -2.94 -9.93 6.41
CA ARG A 414 -2.37 -11.28 6.52
C ARG A 414 -1.27 -11.35 7.55
N TRP A 415 -0.38 -10.34 7.57
CA TRP A 415 0.72 -10.28 8.54
C TRP A 415 0.19 -10.06 9.96
N ASP A 416 -0.74 -9.12 10.14
CA ASP A 416 -1.36 -8.85 11.43
C ASP A 416 -2.19 -10.04 11.91
N ALA A 417 -2.86 -10.78 11.01
CA ALA A 417 -3.55 -12.02 11.32
C ALA A 417 -2.58 -13.15 11.74
N GLN A 418 -1.43 -13.28 11.06
CA GLN A 418 -0.40 -14.24 11.44
C GLN A 418 0.30 -13.87 12.76
N ALA A 419 0.58 -12.58 12.98
CA ALA A 419 1.14 -12.09 14.23
C ALA A 419 0.14 -12.26 15.40
N ALA A 420 -1.15 -12.04 15.17
CA ALA A 420 -2.21 -12.30 16.13
C ALA A 420 -2.37 -13.80 16.41
N ALA A 421 -2.31 -14.65 15.39
CA ALA A 421 -2.34 -16.11 15.53
C ALA A 421 -1.15 -16.65 16.32
N ARG A 422 0.06 -16.13 16.07
CA ARG A 422 1.28 -16.49 16.84
C ARG A 422 1.18 -16.06 18.30
N ARG A 423 0.59 -14.89 18.61
CA ARG A 423 0.33 -14.45 20.00
C ARG A 423 -0.69 -15.34 20.70
N GLN A 424 -1.71 -15.84 20.01
CA GLN A 424 -2.72 -16.76 20.55
C GLN A 424 -2.20 -18.18 20.78
N THR A 425 -1.20 -18.62 19.98
CA THR A 425 -0.60 -19.97 20.11
C THR A 425 0.56 -20.03 21.11
N GLY A 426 0.94 -18.91 21.76
CA GLY A 426 2.01 -18.88 22.77
C GLY A 426 3.42 -19.16 22.26
N SER A 427 3.64 -19.13 20.95
CA SER A 427 4.95 -19.34 20.31
C SER A 427 5.69 -18.00 20.17
N ASP A 428 6.00 -17.38 21.33
CA ASP A 428 6.92 -16.24 21.36
C ASP A 428 8.34 -16.77 21.63
N PRO A 429 9.30 -16.66 20.70
CA PRO A 429 10.66 -17.13 20.91
C PRO A 429 11.46 -16.32 21.94
N GLY A 430 10.83 -15.31 22.58
CA GLY A 430 11.45 -14.39 23.53
C GLY A 430 11.00 -14.51 24.98
N ALA A 431 10.12 -15.46 25.36
CA ALA A 431 9.71 -15.60 26.76
C ALA A 431 10.70 -16.47 27.54
N PRO A 432 11.27 -16.01 28.69
CA PRO A 432 12.16 -16.81 29.51
C PRO A 432 11.41 -18.00 30.12
N GLY A 433 11.90 -19.21 29.82
CA GLY A 433 11.31 -20.47 30.19
C GLY A 433 10.96 -20.62 31.67
N SER A 434 9.72 -20.89 31.97
CA SER A 434 9.30 -21.50 33.23
C SER A 434 9.58 -23.00 33.17
N ARG A 435 10.52 -23.46 34.02
CA ARG A 435 10.82 -24.86 34.25
C ARG A 435 9.59 -25.61 34.77
N PRO A 436 9.29 -26.84 34.31
CA PRO A 436 8.33 -27.70 34.97
C PRO A 436 8.97 -28.34 36.21
N SER A 437 8.38 -28.11 37.37
CA SER A 437 8.67 -28.84 38.61
C SER A 437 8.16 -30.27 38.49
N GLY A 438 9.06 -31.22 38.64
CA GLY A 438 8.74 -32.63 38.74
C GLY A 438 8.31 -33.08 40.11
N ALA A 439 7.49 -34.10 40.17
CA ALA A 439 7.34 -35.18 41.16
C ALA A 439 6.09 -35.99 40.74
N GLY A 440 6.09 -37.25 40.61
CA GLY A 440 6.54 -38.40 41.27
C GLY A 440 5.58 -39.54 40.98
N SER A 441 6.12 -40.58 40.49
CA SER A 441 5.80 -42.04 40.62
C SER A 441 4.39 -42.51 40.99
N SER A 442 3.82 -43.43 40.17
CA SER A 442 3.55 -44.86 40.52
C SER A 442 2.73 -45.59 39.45
N ASP A 443 3.34 -46.63 38.95
CA ASP A 443 2.74 -47.80 38.27
C ASP A 443 2.25 -48.77 39.36
N PRO A 444 1.55 -49.94 39.11
CA PRO A 444 1.22 -50.66 37.91
C PRO A 444 -0.17 -51.39 37.85
N GLY A 445 -0.50 -52.07 36.75
CA GLY A 445 -1.42 -53.19 36.78
C GLY A 445 -2.29 -53.44 35.56
N SER A 446 -1.84 -54.21 34.66
CA SER A 446 -2.26 -55.53 34.11
C SER A 446 -3.62 -55.67 33.40
N SER A 447 -3.49 -56.25 32.24
CA SER A 447 -4.28 -57.33 31.58
C SER A 447 -5.06 -56.95 30.30
N GLY A 448 -4.56 -57.48 29.19
CA GLY A 448 -5.33 -57.73 27.95
C GLY A 448 -6.09 -59.05 28.07
N PRO A 449 -6.50 -59.75 27.00
CA PRO A 449 -6.86 -59.39 25.63
C PRO A 449 -8.25 -59.93 25.19
N ALA A 450 -8.73 -59.56 24.02
CA ALA A 450 -9.44 -60.51 23.13
C ALA A 450 -10.02 -59.82 21.85
N THR A 451 -9.57 -60.26 20.72
CA THR A 451 -10.29 -60.34 19.45
C THR A 451 -11.23 -61.57 19.48
N PRO A 452 -12.09 -61.94 18.48
CA PRO A 452 -12.18 -61.45 17.10
C PRO A 452 -13.65 -61.43 16.52
N ASP A 453 -13.73 -61.01 15.25
CA ASP A 453 -14.44 -61.75 14.20
C ASP A 453 -15.75 -61.19 13.59
N ALA A 454 -15.76 -61.28 12.25
CA ALA A 454 -16.79 -61.57 11.26
C ALA A 454 -17.47 -60.41 10.52
N SER A 455 -17.03 -60.25 9.27
CA SER A 455 -17.87 -59.98 8.08
C SER A 455 -18.82 -61.17 7.81
N PRO A 456 -19.75 -61.22 6.86
CA PRO A 456 -19.95 -60.43 5.64
C PRO A 456 -21.43 -60.27 5.18
N GLY A 457 -21.61 -59.76 3.96
CA GLY A 457 -22.80 -59.96 3.13
C GLY A 457 -23.47 -58.67 2.67
N ASP A 458 -23.48 -58.32 1.49
CA ASP A 458 -23.76 -58.79 0.13
C ASP A 458 -25.10 -58.22 -0.38
N SER A 459 -25.08 -57.92 -1.68
CA SER A 459 -26.20 -57.65 -2.60
C SER A 459 -26.93 -56.32 -2.48
N GLY A 460 -27.16 -55.53 -3.50
CA GLY A 460 -27.31 -55.79 -4.93
C GLY A 460 -28.40 -54.89 -5.46
N GLY A 461 -28.27 -54.44 -6.67
CA GLY A 461 -29.40 -54.15 -7.54
C GLY A 461 -29.76 -52.68 -7.76
N ASP A 462 -29.35 -52.19 -8.85
CA ASP A 462 -30.04 -51.91 -10.12
C ASP A 462 -31.05 -50.73 -10.22
N THR A 463 -30.73 -49.92 -11.22
CA THR A 463 -31.62 -49.28 -12.22
C THR A 463 -32.59 -48.15 -11.75
N LEU A 464 -32.38 -46.98 -12.16
CA LEU A 464 -32.80 -46.29 -13.39
C LEU A 464 -32.12 -44.93 -13.50
#